data_18950cf7c5afe300aeb654c2f4d5daaa
#
_entry.id   18950cf7c5afe300aeb654c2f4d5daaa
#
_cell.length_a   1.000
_cell.length_b   1.000
_cell.length_c   1.000
_cell.angle_alpha   90.00
_cell.angle_beta   90.00
_cell.angle_gamma   90.00
#
_symmetry.space_group_name_H-M   'P 1'
#
loop_
_entity.id
_entity.type
_entity.pdbx_description
1 polymer ?
#
loop_
_entity_poly.entity_id
_entity_poly.type
_entity_poly.pdbx_seq_one_letter_code
_entity_poly.pdbx_strand_id
1 'polypeptide(L)'
;ELKAKIAMFCNVEKDAVITAKDVETIYEVPIVFRKEGLDELIVRLLKLETGPPNLREWDAMVQKIKHPKHEVSIALVGKYAGLKECYKSLAEALVHGGIDHETRVNVNWIESEEVERQGTERILREADGILIPGGFGARGIEGKIVTIQYAREHQIPFLGLCLGMQCATIEFARNVAGLVGANSAEFDEKTPHPVIHLMSDQQSVNDKGGTMRLGAYACKLGEGTLAQKMYGVSEVRERHRHRYEFNNAYREQLTAKGLILSGLSPDGRLVEIVELQNHPWFLATQFHPEYKSRPHHPHPLFSGFVGAALRRKCGH
;
A
#
# COMPACT_ATOMS: atom_id res chain seq x y z
N GLU A 1 -17.49 -41.74 -3.71
CA GLU A 1 -16.45 -42.78 -3.69
C GLU A 1 -15.12 -42.23 -3.17
N LEU A 2 -14.56 -41.15 -3.75
CA LEU A 2 -13.26 -40.59 -3.35
C LEU A 2 -13.22 -40.12 -1.88
N LYS A 3 -14.22 -39.36 -1.42
CA LYS A 3 -14.33 -38.93 0.00
C LYS A 3 -14.31 -40.11 0.97
N ALA A 4 -14.97 -41.24 0.63
CA ALA A 4 -15.00 -42.43 1.47
C ALA A 4 -13.61 -43.09 1.56
N LYS A 5 -12.86 -43.15 0.47
CA LYS A 5 -11.49 -43.66 0.48
C LYS A 5 -10.57 -42.79 1.34
N ILE A 6 -10.61 -41.47 1.15
CA ILE A 6 -9.83 -40.52 1.97
C ILE A 6 -10.18 -40.66 3.45
N ALA A 7 -11.47 -40.71 3.78
CA ALA A 7 -11.94 -40.88 5.16
C ALA A 7 -11.38 -42.14 5.81
N MET A 8 -11.39 -43.27 5.09
CA MET A 8 -10.85 -44.53 5.55
C MET A 8 -9.34 -44.47 5.81
N PHE A 9 -8.56 -43.89 4.85
CA PHE A 9 -7.10 -43.78 4.97
C PHE A 9 -6.68 -42.78 6.05
N CYS A 10 -7.43 -41.69 6.26
CA CYS A 10 -7.14 -40.65 7.25
C CYS A 10 -7.77 -40.95 8.62
N ASN A 11 -8.53 -42.06 8.76
CA ASN A 11 -9.26 -42.42 9.98
C ASN A 11 -10.16 -41.27 10.51
N VAL A 12 -10.94 -40.69 9.59
CA VAL A 12 -11.91 -39.64 9.90
C VAL A 12 -13.29 -40.01 9.36
N GLU A 13 -14.32 -39.35 9.85
CA GLU A 13 -15.67 -39.51 9.28
C GLU A 13 -15.71 -39.02 7.84
N LYS A 14 -16.56 -39.63 7.02
CA LYS A 14 -16.72 -39.23 5.59
C LYS A 14 -17.11 -37.76 5.45
N ASP A 15 -17.95 -37.26 6.35
CA ASP A 15 -18.43 -35.87 6.34
C ASP A 15 -17.34 -34.87 6.77
N ALA A 16 -16.25 -35.37 7.39
CA ALA A 16 -15.06 -34.57 7.71
C ALA A 16 -14.12 -34.37 6.50
N VAL A 17 -14.39 -35.02 5.38
CA VAL A 17 -13.65 -34.79 4.14
C VAL A 17 -14.30 -33.67 3.34
N ILE A 18 -13.77 -32.47 3.50
CA ILE A 18 -14.28 -31.25 2.86
C ILE A 18 -13.63 -31.09 1.47
N THR A 19 -14.42 -30.70 0.47
CA THR A 19 -13.92 -30.42 -0.87
C THR A 19 -13.51 -28.97 -0.99
N ALA A 20 -12.20 -28.73 -1.18
CA ALA A 20 -11.67 -27.41 -1.55
C ALA A 20 -11.60 -27.32 -3.07
N LYS A 21 -12.59 -26.68 -3.70
CA LYS A 21 -12.62 -26.42 -5.13
C LYS A 21 -11.84 -25.12 -5.45
N ASP A 22 -11.28 -25.06 -6.63
CA ASP A 22 -10.75 -23.81 -7.17
C ASP A 22 -11.88 -22.79 -7.30
N VAL A 23 -11.57 -21.56 -6.95
CA VAL A 23 -12.50 -20.42 -6.93
C VAL A 23 -11.89 -19.25 -7.71
N GLU A 24 -12.75 -18.37 -8.19
CA GLU A 24 -12.35 -17.19 -8.95
C GLU A 24 -11.60 -16.16 -8.08
N THR A 25 -12.00 -16.07 -6.82
CA THR A 25 -11.34 -15.23 -5.82
C THR A 25 -11.23 -15.96 -4.48
N ILE A 26 -10.12 -15.75 -3.76
CA ILE A 26 -9.92 -16.34 -2.42
C ILE A 26 -11.04 -16.00 -1.44
N TYR A 27 -11.75 -14.90 -1.67
CA TYR A 27 -12.87 -14.46 -0.84
C TYR A 27 -14.14 -15.32 -1.00
N GLU A 28 -14.22 -16.19 -2.01
CA GLU A 28 -15.29 -17.20 -2.12
C GLU A 28 -15.07 -18.41 -1.21
N VAL A 29 -13.84 -18.65 -0.77
CA VAL A 29 -13.48 -19.85 0.03
C VAL A 29 -14.38 -20.04 1.26
N PRO A 30 -14.67 -19.02 2.09
CA PRO A 30 -15.59 -19.18 3.23
C PRO A 30 -17.00 -19.62 2.81
N ILE A 31 -17.50 -19.13 1.68
CA ILE A 31 -18.83 -19.47 1.15
C ILE A 31 -18.84 -20.93 0.67
N VAL A 32 -17.79 -21.36 -0.04
CA VAL A 32 -17.64 -22.74 -0.53
C VAL A 32 -17.55 -23.72 0.64
N PHE A 33 -16.71 -23.42 1.65
CA PHE A 33 -16.55 -24.28 2.82
C PHE A 33 -17.82 -24.39 3.65
N ARG A 34 -18.58 -23.30 3.78
CA ARG A 34 -19.88 -23.36 4.40
C ARG A 34 -20.86 -24.27 3.64
N LYS A 35 -20.90 -24.18 2.30
CA LYS A 35 -21.74 -25.08 1.48
C LYS A 35 -21.35 -26.54 1.61
N GLU A 36 -20.10 -26.84 1.92
CA GLU A 36 -19.60 -28.18 2.22
C GLU A 36 -19.84 -28.60 3.70
N GLY A 37 -20.38 -27.71 4.56
CA GLY A 37 -20.71 -28.00 5.97
C GLY A 37 -19.50 -27.93 6.93
N LEU A 38 -18.37 -27.30 6.52
CA LEU A 38 -17.15 -27.25 7.34
C LEU A 38 -17.36 -26.52 8.67
N ASP A 39 -18.07 -25.40 8.67
CA ASP A 39 -18.34 -24.59 9.86
C ASP A 39 -19.21 -25.37 10.87
N GLU A 40 -20.26 -26.01 10.42
CA GLU A 40 -21.14 -26.85 11.26
C GLU A 40 -20.37 -28.04 11.84
N LEU A 41 -19.53 -28.68 11.03
CA LEU A 41 -18.67 -29.78 11.48
C LEU A 41 -17.70 -29.33 12.58
N ILE A 42 -17.01 -28.19 12.40
CA ILE A 42 -16.07 -27.65 13.40
C ILE A 42 -16.80 -27.32 14.71
N VAL A 43 -17.94 -26.62 14.64
CA VAL A 43 -18.76 -26.27 15.81
C VAL A 43 -19.18 -27.53 16.58
N ARG A 44 -19.61 -28.57 15.87
CA ARG A 44 -19.98 -29.87 16.49
C ARG A 44 -18.79 -30.56 17.15
N LEU A 45 -17.65 -30.67 16.45
CA LEU A 45 -16.48 -31.38 16.96
C LEU A 45 -15.85 -30.68 18.16
N LEU A 46 -15.83 -29.36 18.15
CA LEU A 46 -15.29 -28.54 19.24
C LEU A 46 -16.31 -28.26 20.35
N LYS A 47 -17.58 -28.76 20.19
CA LYS A 47 -18.69 -28.54 21.14
C LYS A 47 -18.87 -27.06 21.47
N LEU A 48 -18.82 -26.20 20.45
CA LEU A 48 -19.01 -24.77 20.62
C LEU A 48 -20.49 -24.42 20.65
N GLU A 49 -20.88 -23.52 21.55
CA GLU A 49 -22.21 -22.91 21.55
C GLU A 49 -22.15 -21.64 20.68
N THR A 50 -22.72 -21.70 19.49
CA THR A 50 -22.74 -20.58 18.52
C THR A 50 -24.14 -20.40 17.96
N GLY A 51 -24.49 -19.15 17.61
CA GLY A 51 -25.67 -18.88 16.79
C GLY A 51 -25.47 -19.30 15.32
N PRO A 52 -26.52 -19.22 14.51
CA PRO A 52 -26.41 -19.51 13.08
C PRO A 52 -25.47 -18.53 12.40
N PRO A 53 -24.61 -19.01 11.47
CA PRO A 53 -23.65 -18.17 10.80
C PRO A 53 -24.36 -17.18 9.85
N ASN A 54 -23.86 -15.94 9.80
CA ASN A 54 -24.37 -14.91 8.90
C ASN A 54 -23.25 -14.45 7.94
N LEU A 55 -23.33 -14.84 6.68
CA LEU A 55 -22.38 -14.46 5.63
C LEU A 55 -22.97 -13.44 4.62
N ARG A 56 -24.08 -12.77 4.94
CA ARG A 56 -24.74 -11.86 3.97
C ARG A 56 -23.82 -10.73 3.49
N GLU A 57 -23.13 -10.08 4.42
CA GLU A 57 -22.18 -9.00 4.07
C GLU A 57 -20.98 -9.53 3.30
N TRP A 58 -20.49 -10.72 3.68
CA TRP A 58 -19.40 -11.39 2.98
C TRP A 58 -19.79 -11.75 1.55
N ASP A 59 -20.97 -12.33 1.35
CA ASP A 59 -21.47 -12.65 0.02
C ASP A 59 -21.67 -11.40 -0.84
N ALA A 60 -22.26 -10.34 -0.29
CA ALA A 60 -22.40 -9.06 -0.98
C ALA A 60 -21.06 -8.47 -1.41
N MET A 61 -20.03 -8.57 -0.57
CA MET A 61 -18.67 -8.15 -0.90
C MET A 61 -18.08 -8.99 -2.04
N VAL A 62 -18.23 -10.32 -1.99
CA VAL A 62 -17.76 -11.21 -3.05
C VAL A 62 -18.43 -10.90 -4.38
N GLN A 63 -19.75 -10.57 -4.37
CA GLN A 63 -20.44 -10.15 -5.58
C GLN A 63 -19.86 -8.88 -6.18
N LYS A 64 -19.47 -7.88 -5.37
CA LYS A 64 -18.80 -6.67 -5.87
C LYS A 64 -17.45 -6.98 -6.53
N ILE A 65 -16.68 -7.93 -5.99
CA ILE A 65 -15.40 -8.34 -6.57
C ILE A 65 -15.62 -9.05 -7.92
N LYS A 66 -16.61 -9.92 -8.01
CA LYS A 66 -16.90 -10.70 -9.23
C LYS A 66 -17.57 -9.89 -10.33
N HIS A 67 -18.40 -8.93 -9.95
CA HIS A 67 -19.21 -8.10 -10.85
C HIS A 67 -18.95 -6.62 -10.63
N PRO A 68 -17.70 -6.15 -10.85
CA PRO A 68 -17.36 -4.74 -10.71
C PRO A 68 -18.07 -3.91 -11.77
N LYS A 69 -18.48 -2.68 -11.42
CA LYS A 69 -19.11 -1.73 -12.35
C LYS A 69 -18.09 -0.93 -13.15
N HIS A 70 -16.87 -0.81 -12.61
CA HIS A 70 -15.81 0.01 -13.16
C HIS A 70 -14.49 -0.75 -13.18
N GLU A 71 -13.51 -0.22 -13.92
CA GLU A 71 -12.15 -0.72 -13.93
C GLU A 71 -11.17 0.45 -13.91
N VAL A 72 -10.05 0.29 -13.24
CA VAL A 72 -8.91 1.22 -13.28
C VAL A 72 -7.62 0.47 -13.48
N SER A 73 -6.64 1.12 -14.10
CA SER A 73 -5.29 0.63 -14.32
C SER A 73 -4.31 1.33 -13.38
N ILE A 74 -3.71 0.59 -12.45
CA ILE A 74 -2.71 1.12 -11.52
C ILE A 74 -1.33 0.64 -11.93
N ALA A 75 -0.43 1.57 -12.25
CA ALA A 75 0.97 1.29 -12.47
C ALA A 75 1.67 1.12 -11.10
N LEU A 76 2.05 -0.11 -10.74
CA LEU A 76 2.87 -0.40 -9.59
C LEU A 76 4.34 -0.49 -10.04
N VAL A 77 5.11 0.55 -9.76
CA VAL A 77 6.51 0.66 -10.19
C VAL A 77 7.43 0.28 -9.03
N GLY A 78 7.98 -0.92 -9.11
CA GLY A 78 8.75 -1.54 -8.04
C GLY A 78 10.07 -2.17 -8.50
N LYS A 79 10.73 -2.85 -7.57
CA LYS A 79 12.03 -3.50 -7.79
C LYS A 79 11.93 -5.00 -8.12
N TYR A 80 10.80 -5.62 -7.80
CA TYR A 80 10.55 -7.04 -7.96
C TYR A 80 9.18 -7.27 -8.60
N ALA A 81 8.87 -6.50 -9.65
CA ALA A 81 7.58 -6.60 -10.35
C ALA A 81 7.35 -7.97 -10.99
N GLY A 82 8.44 -8.69 -11.34
CA GLY A 82 8.38 -10.07 -11.80
C GLY A 82 8.03 -11.10 -10.72
N LEU A 83 8.19 -10.76 -9.43
CA LEU A 83 7.88 -11.62 -8.27
C LEU A 83 6.66 -11.05 -7.53
N LYS A 84 5.48 -11.22 -8.09
CA LYS A 84 4.22 -10.64 -7.57
C LYS A 84 3.93 -10.99 -6.11
N GLU A 85 4.43 -12.12 -5.63
CA GLU A 85 4.31 -12.59 -4.25
C GLU A 85 4.94 -11.61 -3.25
N CYS A 86 6.00 -10.90 -3.63
CA CYS A 86 6.63 -9.88 -2.79
C CYS A 86 5.69 -8.73 -2.45
N TYR A 87 4.69 -8.49 -3.29
CA TYR A 87 3.73 -7.40 -3.18
C TYR A 87 2.29 -7.89 -2.91
N LYS A 88 2.12 -9.14 -2.44
CA LYS A 88 0.80 -9.74 -2.21
C LYS A 88 -0.11 -8.85 -1.36
N SER A 89 0.40 -8.32 -0.24
CA SER A 89 -0.38 -7.43 0.64
C SER A 89 -0.82 -6.14 -0.05
N LEU A 90 0.01 -5.59 -0.95
CA LEU A 90 -0.34 -4.41 -1.75
C LEU A 90 -1.42 -4.72 -2.77
N ALA A 91 -1.29 -5.84 -3.49
CA ALA A 91 -2.30 -6.28 -4.44
C ALA A 91 -3.66 -6.46 -3.76
N GLU A 92 -3.69 -7.14 -2.61
CA GLU A 92 -4.91 -7.32 -1.84
C GLU A 92 -5.46 -5.98 -1.32
N ALA A 93 -4.61 -5.07 -0.83
CA ALA A 93 -5.05 -3.76 -0.36
C ALA A 93 -5.66 -2.90 -1.49
N LEU A 94 -5.15 -3.01 -2.73
CA LEU A 94 -5.74 -2.38 -3.90
C LEU A 94 -7.10 -2.99 -4.25
N VAL A 95 -7.23 -4.33 -4.19
CA VAL A 95 -8.52 -5.01 -4.35
C VAL A 95 -9.52 -4.53 -3.30
N HIS A 96 -9.09 -4.46 -2.03
CA HIS A 96 -9.94 -3.94 -0.94
C HIS A 96 -10.43 -2.52 -1.24
N GLY A 97 -9.54 -1.62 -1.64
CA GLY A 97 -9.91 -0.25 -2.04
C GLY A 97 -10.90 -0.23 -3.22
N GLY A 98 -10.77 -1.18 -4.15
CA GLY A 98 -11.68 -1.34 -5.26
C GLY A 98 -13.11 -1.76 -4.84
N ILE A 99 -13.26 -2.53 -3.77
CA ILE A 99 -14.57 -2.99 -3.26
C ILE A 99 -15.47 -1.82 -2.89
N ASP A 100 -14.91 -0.78 -2.25
CA ASP A 100 -15.68 0.41 -1.86
C ASP A 100 -16.28 1.14 -3.07
N HIS A 101 -15.58 1.10 -4.19
CA HIS A 101 -15.95 1.79 -5.42
C HIS A 101 -16.56 0.86 -6.49
N GLU A 102 -16.85 -0.41 -6.15
CA GLU A 102 -17.29 -1.44 -7.09
C GLU A 102 -16.41 -1.48 -8.36
N THR A 103 -15.09 -1.35 -8.15
CA THR A 103 -14.09 -1.13 -9.20
C THR A 103 -13.09 -2.28 -9.22
N ARG A 104 -12.87 -2.88 -10.38
CA ARG A 104 -11.74 -3.79 -10.62
C ARG A 104 -10.46 -2.98 -10.75
N VAL A 105 -9.44 -3.34 -9.96
CA VAL A 105 -8.11 -2.73 -10.06
C VAL A 105 -7.21 -3.66 -10.85
N ASN A 106 -6.85 -3.23 -12.06
CA ASN A 106 -5.88 -3.91 -12.91
C ASN A 106 -4.49 -3.38 -12.57
N VAL A 107 -3.64 -4.23 -11.96
CA VAL A 107 -2.29 -3.84 -11.55
C VAL A 107 -1.30 -4.14 -12.68
N ASN A 108 -0.70 -3.09 -13.24
CA ASN A 108 0.41 -3.16 -14.17
C ASN A 108 1.72 -3.18 -13.40
N TRP A 109 2.36 -4.35 -13.35
CA TRP A 109 3.61 -4.59 -12.63
C TRP A 109 4.79 -4.12 -13.49
N ILE A 110 5.51 -3.10 -13.03
CA ILE A 110 6.56 -2.43 -13.80
C ILE A 110 7.85 -2.46 -12.99
N GLU A 111 8.93 -2.98 -13.58
CA GLU A 111 10.27 -2.84 -13.01
C GLU A 111 10.73 -1.39 -13.16
N SER A 112 11.18 -0.78 -12.05
CA SER A 112 11.61 0.63 -12.06
C SER A 112 12.77 0.89 -13.03
N GLU A 113 13.67 -0.06 -13.23
CA GLU A 113 14.77 -0.01 -14.20
C GLU A 113 14.28 -0.03 -15.67
N GLU A 114 13.07 -0.56 -15.90
CA GLU A 114 12.45 -0.50 -17.22
C GLU A 114 11.98 0.90 -17.57
N VAL A 115 11.48 1.64 -16.58
CA VAL A 115 11.13 3.06 -16.74
C VAL A 115 12.35 3.90 -17.11
N GLU A 116 13.51 3.65 -16.48
CA GLU A 116 14.76 4.30 -16.81
C GLU A 116 15.18 4.07 -18.26
N ARG A 117 15.01 2.84 -18.76
CA ARG A 117 15.44 2.47 -20.12
C ARG A 117 14.48 2.91 -21.22
N GLN A 118 13.17 2.87 -20.98
CA GLN A 118 12.15 3.05 -22.01
C GLN A 118 11.46 4.42 -21.96
N GLY A 119 11.63 5.16 -20.87
CA GLY A 119 10.99 6.44 -20.61
C GLY A 119 9.58 6.30 -20.01
N THR A 120 9.21 7.32 -19.25
CA THR A 120 7.95 7.36 -18.48
C THR A 120 6.72 7.41 -19.39
N GLU A 121 6.74 8.24 -20.42
CA GLU A 121 5.60 8.44 -21.34
C GLU A 121 5.13 7.13 -21.98
N ARG A 122 6.07 6.29 -22.42
CA ARG A 122 5.76 5.01 -23.05
C ARG A 122 5.09 4.03 -22.10
N ILE A 123 5.55 3.99 -20.84
CA ILE A 123 5.19 2.96 -19.87
C ILE A 123 3.97 3.36 -19.04
N LEU A 124 3.83 4.66 -18.72
CA LEU A 124 2.86 5.14 -17.74
C LEU A 124 1.65 5.84 -18.35
N ARG A 125 1.61 6.03 -19.67
CA ARG A 125 0.58 6.78 -20.37
C ARG A 125 -0.85 6.35 -20.06
N GLU A 126 -1.07 5.07 -19.90
CA GLU A 126 -2.41 4.48 -19.67
C GLU A 126 -2.73 4.26 -18.19
N ALA A 127 -1.87 4.75 -17.30
CA ALA A 127 -2.10 4.60 -15.86
C ALA A 127 -3.15 5.61 -15.37
N ASP A 128 -4.20 5.10 -14.73
CA ASP A 128 -5.20 5.89 -14.03
C ASP A 128 -4.69 6.34 -12.64
N GLY A 129 -3.70 5.60 -12.09
CA GLY A 129 -2.99 5.91 -10.85
C GLY A 129 -1.63 5.25 -10.82
N ILE A 130 -0.70 5.81 -10.04
CA ILE A 130 0.68 5.31 -9.89
C ILE A 130 0.95 5.00 -8.42
N LEU A 131 1.49 3.80 -8.15
CA LEU A 131 1.90 3.37 -6.82
C LEU A 131 3.39 3.01 -6.81
N ILE A 132 4.14 3.62 -5.87
CA ILE A 132 5.53 3.24 -5.57
C ILE A 132 5.55 2.51 -4.22
N PRO A 133 5.90 1.21 -4.22
CA PRO A 133 5.91 0.40 -3.01
C PRO A 133 7.13 0.64 -2.13
N GLY A 134 7.10 0.07 -0.93
CA GLY A 134 8.25 -0.07 -0.05
C GLY A 134 9.37 -0.93 -0.66
N GLY A 135 10.58 -0.76 -0.14
CA GLY A 135 11.76 -1.50 -0.55
C GLY A 135 13.01 -1.01 0.17
N PHE A 136 14.16 -1.58 -0.18
CA PHE A 136 15.47 -1.23 0.38
C PHE A 136 16.54 -1.19 -0.70
N GLY A 137 17.61 -0.40 -0.48
CA GLY A 137 18.81 -0.30 -1.32
C GLY A 137 18.61 0.49 -2.61
N ALA A 138 19.72 0.82 -3.26
CA ALA A 138 19.81 1.83 -4.30
C ALA A 138 19.30 1.40 -5.70
N ARG A 139 19.08 0.11 -5.96
CA ARG A 139 18.69 -0.38 -7.29
C ARG A 139 17.32 0.14 -7.72
N GLY A 140 17.21 0.73 -8.91
CA GLY A 140 15.97 1.23 -9.51
C GLY A 140 15.38 2.48 -8.82
N ILE A 141 16.18 3.23 -8.07
CA ILE A 141 15.70 4.44 -7.38
C ILE A 141 15.41 5.56 -8.38
N GLU A 142 16.28 5.77 -9.37
CA GLU A 142 16.06 6.85 -10.35
C GLU A 142 14.79 6.59 -11.18
N GLY A 143 14.52 5.33 -11.55
CA GLY A 143 13.27 4.97 -12.22
C GLY A 143 12.02 5.30 -11.40
N LYS A 144 12.09 5.14 -10.06
CA LYS A 144 11.00 5.57 -9.17
C LYS A 144 10.89 7.09 -9.11
N ILE A 145 12.01 7.81 -9.02
CA ILE A 145 12.04 9.27 -8.96
C ILE A 145 11.43 9.88 -10.23
N VAL A 146 11.84 9.42 -11.42
CA VAL A 146 11.26 9.93 -12.69
C VAL A 146 9.79 9.52 -12.85
N THR A 147 9.38 8.37 -12.31
CA THR A 147 7.96 7.97 -12.25
C THR A 147 7.14 8.92 -11.39
N ILE A 148 7.66 9.32 -10.24
CA ILE A 148 7.01 10.26 -9.32
C ILE A 148 6.92 11.65 -9.96
N GLN A 149 7.98 12.10 -10.61
CA GLN A 149 7.97 13.34 -11.39
C GLN A 149 6.87 13.32 -12.44
N TYR A 150 6.76 12.23 -13.20
CA TYR A 150 5.72 12.06 -14.20
C TYR A 150 4.32 12.12 -13.56
N ALA A 151 4.09 11.44 -12.43
CA ALA A 151 2.82 11.50 -11.72
C ALA A 151 2.46 12.93 -11.29
N ARG A 152 3.42 13.66 -10.72
CA ARG A 152 3.24 15.05 -10.27
C ARG A 152 2.93 16.00 -11.43
N GLU A 153 3.70 15.94 -12.51
CA GLU A 153 3.57 16.84 -13.65
C GLU A 153 2.30 16.59 -14.49
N HIS A 154 1.88 15.31 -14.59
CA HIS A 154 0.68 14.92 -15.34
C HIS A 154 -0.58 14.79 -14.48
N GLN A 155 -0.52 15.22 -13.22
CA GLN A 155 -1.65 15.20 -12.29
C GLN A 155 -2.28 13.79 -12.16
N ILE A 156 -1.45 12.73 -12.18
CA ILE A 156 -1.90 11.35 -12.03
C ILE A 156 -1.95 11.01 -10.54
N PRO A 157 -3.06 10.49 -10.01
CA PRO A 157 -3.14 10.05 -8.62
C PRO A 157 -1.94 9.19 -8.22
N PHE A 158 -1.28 9.58 -7.12
CA PHE A 158 -0.03 8.97 -6.68
C PHE A 158 -0.09 8.50 -5.23
N LEU A 159 0.31 7.25 -4.99
CA LEU A 159 0.50 6.69 -3.66
C LEU A 159 1.93 6.16 -3.49
N GLY A 160 2.67 6.75 -2.55
CA GLY A 160 4.03 6.31 -2.19
C GLY A 160 4.04 5.64 -0.81
N LEU A 161 4.65 4.46 -0.68
CA LEU A 161 4.71 3.73 0.59
C LEU A 161 6.16 3.49 1.02
N CYS A 162 6.50 3.86 2.25
CA CYS A 162 7.82 3.70 2.86
C CYS A 162 8.94 4.28 1.96
N LEU A 163 9.66 3.44 1.20
CA LEU A 163 10.62 3.90 0.19
C LEU A 163 9.96 4.82 -0.84
N GLY A 164 8.69 4.61 -1.18
CA GLY A 164 7.95 5.48 -2.09
C GLY A 164 7.80 6.92 -1.56
N MET A 165 7.61 7.11 -0.26
CA MET A 165 7.64 8.44 0.36
C MET A 165 9.03 9.06 0.32
N GLN A 166 10.07 8.27 0.59
CA GLN A 166 11.44 8.74 0.54
C GLN A 166 11.82 9.21 -0.88
N CYS A 167 11.47 8.42 -1.91
CA CYS A 167 11.65 8.81 -3.30
C CYS A 167 10.84 10.06 -3.68
N ALA A 168 9.60 10.21 -3.18
CA ALA A 168 8.79 11.40 -3.40
C ALA A 168 9.42 12.65 -2.77
N THR A 169 10.00 12.53 -1.59
CA THR A 169 10.73 13.61 -0.93
C THR A 169 11.99 14.00 -1.74
N ILE A 170 12.74 13.02 -2.26
CA ILE A 170 13.93 13.25 -3.09
C ILE A 170 13.52 13.94 -4.40
N GLU A 171 12.49 13.44 -5.07
CA GLU A 171 11.98 14.05 -6.31
C GLU A 171 11.60 15.51 -6.10
N PHE A 172 10.79 15.78 -5.07
CA PHE A 172 10.34 17.14 -4.76
C PHE A 172 11.51 18.05 -4.41
N ALA A 173 12.47 17.57 -3.64
CA ALA A 173 13.68 18.31 -3.28
C ALA A 173 14.50 18.69 -4.52
N ARG A 174 14.71 17.75 -5.45
CA ARG A 174 15.47 17.98 -6.70
C ARG A 174 14.76 18.93 -7.65
N ASN A 175 13.51 18.61 -7.98
CA ASN A 175 12.83 19.17 -9.14
C ASN A 175 11.93 20.36 -8.80
N VAL A 176 11.49 20.51 -7.53
CA VAL A 176 10.63 21.61 -7.09
C VAL A 176 11.39 22.57 -6.16
N ALA A 177 12.16 22.05 -5.22
CA ALA A 177 12.92 22.90 -4.29
C ALA A 177 14.29 23.32 -4.81
N GLY A 178 14.77 22.76 -5.93
CA GLY A 178 16.04 23.13 -6.57
C GLY A 178 17.27 22.63 -5.83
N LEU A 179 17.15 21.62 -5.00
CA LEU A 179 18.26 20.99 -4.26
C LEU A 179 18.98 19.97 -5.16
N VAL A 180 19.84 20.46 -6.03
CA VAL A 180 20.57 19.64 -7.00
C VAL A 180 21.35 18.54 -6.27
N GLY A 181 21.15 17.28 -6.69
CA GLY A 181 21.81 16.12 -6.08
C GLY A 181 21.20 15.66 -4.76
N ALA A 182 20.04 16.20 -4.33
CA ALA A 182 19.34 15.71 -3.15
C ALA A 182 19.11 14.20 -3.23
N ASN A 183 19.36 13.48 -2.13
CA ASN A 183 19.25 12.02 -2.10
C ASN A 183 18.99 11.51 -0.68
N SER A 184 18.85 10.20 -0.55
CA SER A 184 18.94 9.49 0.72
C SER A 184 20.39 9.14 1.03
N ALA A 185 20.80 9.30 2.28
CA ALA A 185 22.09 8.81 2.77
C ALA A 185 22.20 7.27 2.74
N GLU A 186 21.09 6.55 2.49
CA GLU A 186 21.11 5.11 2.21
C GLU A 186 21.71 4.80 0.84
N PHE A 187 21.47 5.66 -0.15
CA PHE A 187 21.84 5.43 -1.55
C PHE A 187 23.13 6.13 -1.93
N ASP A 188 23.38 7.31 -1.33
CA ASP A 188 24.59 8.10 -1.51
C ASP A 188 24.94 8.81 -0.18
N GLU A 189 25.92 8.25 0.54
CA GLU A 189 26.40 8.81 1.81
C GLU A 189 27.05 10.19 1.65
N LYS A 190 27.47 10.55 0.43
CA LYS A 190 28.13 11.82 0.11
C LYS A 190 27.22 12.84 -0.55
N THR A 191 25.91 12.57 -0.61
CA THR A 191 24.97 13.52 -1.21
C THR A 191 25.08 14.90 -0.58
N PRO A 192 25.09 15.98 -1.38
CA PRO A 192 25.14 17.35 -0.85
C PRO A 192 23.88 17.71 -0.05
N HIS A 193 22.76 17.04 -0.32
CA HIS A 193 21.47 17.28 0.33
C HIS A 193 20.83 15.96 0.78
N PRO A 194 21.22 15.43 1.96
CA PRO A 194 20.65 14.21 2.50
C PRO A 194 19.23 14.47 3.07
N VAL A 195 18.25 14.62 2.18
CA VAL A 195 16.84 14.89 2.57
C VAL A 195 16.18 13.70 3.27
N ILE A 196 16.77 12.52 3.12
CA ILE A 196 16.48 11.29 3.87
C ILE A 196 17.76 10.83 4.53
N HIS A 197 17.74 10.60 5.86
CA HIS A 197 18.94 10.25 6.61
C HIS A 197 18.67 9.34 7.80
N LEU A 198 19.74 8.85 8.47
CA LEU A 198 19.61 8.20 9.78
C LEU A 198 19.44 9.25 10.89
N MET A 199 18.56 8.96 11.83
CA MET A 199 18.44 9.79 13.05
C MET A 199 19.71 9.71 13.90
N SER A 200 20.02 10.78 14.63
CA SER A 200 21.23 10.88 15.46
C SER A 200 21.35 9.77 16.52
N ASP A 201 20.23 9.35 17.08
CA ASP A 201 20.12 8.25 18.04
C ASP A 201 20.35 6.86 17.42
N GLN A 202 20.24 6.73 16.09
CA GLN A 202 20.52 5.51 15.33
C GLN A 202 21.96 5.40 14.85
N GLN A 203 22.69 6.52 14.78
CA GLN A 203 24.08 6.56 14.26
C GLN A 203 25.10 5.88 15.17
N SER A 204 24.80 5.77 16.48
CA SER A 204 25.70 5.17 17.48
C SER A 204 25.56 3.65 17.66
N VAL A 205 24.64 3.01 16.93
CA VAL A 205 24.32 1.59 17.09
C VAL A 205 25.07 0.76 16.05
N ASN A 206 26.04 -0.07 16.49
CA ASN A 206 26.82 -0.94 15.60
C ASN A 206 26.02 -2.11 15.00
N ASP A 207 24.94 -2.52 15.64
CA ASP A 207 24.08 -3.60 15.15
C ASP A 207 22.91 -3.00 14.33
N LYS A 208 23.06 -3.05 13.00
CA LYS A 208 22.07 -2.49 12.05
C LYS A 208 20.66 -3.05 12.20
N GLY A 209 20.48 -4.24 12.76
CA GLY A 209 19.16 -4.83 13.02
C GLY A 209 18.36 -4.13 14.12
N GLY A 210 19.05 -3.57 15.12
CA GLY A 210 18.45 -2.91 16.29
C GLY A 210 17.96 -1.48 16.06
N THR A 211 18.28 -0.85 14.92
CA THR A 211 17.94 0.57 14.62
C THR A 211 16.66 0.75 13.80
N MET A 212 15.98 -0.33 13.46
CA MET A 212 14.78 -0.28 12.62
C MET A 212 13.55 0.12 13.45
N ARG A 213 12.78 1.10 12.98
CA ARG A 213 11.43 1.31 13.49
C ARG A 213 10.55 0.16 12.99
N LEU A 214 10.11 -0.67 13.92
CA LEU A 214 9.34 -1.88 13.64
C LEU A 214 8.09 -1.93 14.52
N GLY A 215 6.93 -2.14 13.92
CA GLY A 215 5.66 -2.25 14.64
C GLY A 215 4.74 -1.03 14.45
N ALA A 216 3.76 -0.89 15.34
CA ALA A 216 2.72 0.12 15.23
C ALA A 216 3.07 1.37 16.05
N TYR A 217 3.14 2.53 15.37
CA TYR A 217 3.41 3.84 15.96
C TYR A 217 2.26 4.80 15.68
N ALA A 218 2.06 5.75 16.60
CA ALA A 218 1.06 6.78 16.46
C ALA A 218 1.52 7.86 15.46
N CYS A 219 0.56 8.38 14.68
CA CYS A 219 0.74 9.46 13.74
C CYS A 219 -0.40 10.47 13.92
N LYS A 220 -0.07 11.72 14.25
CA LYS A 220 -1.01 12.85 14.28
C LYS A 220 -1.19 13.40 12.88
N LEU A 221 -2.44 13.58 12.47
CA LEU A 221 -2.80 14.07 11.14
C LEU A 221 -3.06 15.58 11.20
N GLY A 222 -2.48 16.32 10.26
CA GLY A 222 -2.68 17.76 10.13
C GLY A 222 -4.13 18.10 9.77
N GLU A 223 -4.68 19.12 10.39
CA GLU A 223 -6.05 19.57 10.14
C GLU A 223 -6.24 20.03 8.68
N GLY A 224 -7.34 19.60 8.06
CA GLY A 224 -7.71 19.97 6.69
C GLY A 224 -6.90 19.28 5.59
N THR A 225 -5.91 18.44 5.94
CA THR A 225 -5.08 17.69 4.97
C THR A 225 -5.86 16.57 4.28
N LEU A 226 -5.33 16.07 3.16
CA LEU A 226 -5.91 14.92 2.45
C LEU A 226 -5.90 13.67 3.34
N ALA A 227 -4.80 13.42 4.07
CA ALA A 227 -4.71 12.31 4.99
C ALA A 227 -5.81 12.36 6.03
N GLN A 228 -6.00 13.51 6.70
CA GLN A 228 -7.06 13.64 7.70
C GLN A 228 -8.46 13.40 7.10
N LYS A 229 -8.71 13.92 5.91
CA LYS A 229 -9.99 13.68 5.20
C LYS A 229 -10.22 12.20 4.91
N MET A 230 -9.17 11.47 4.50
CA MET A 230 -9.27 10.04 4.22
C MET A 230 -9.53 9.22 5.49
N TYR A 231 -8.81 9.49 6.57
CA TYR A 231 -8.96 8.74 7.82
C TYR A 231 -10.18 9.15 8.65
N GLY A 232 -10.64 10.38 8.53
CA GLY A 232 -11.76 10.93 9.31
C GLY A 232 -11.47 11.16 10.80
N VAL A 233 -10.20 11.09 11.21
CA VAL A 233 -9.73 11.25 12.60
C VAL A 233 -8.47 12.10 12.65
N SER A 234 -8.08 12.56 13.85
CA SER A 234 -6.89 13.39 14.05
C SER A 234 -5.61 12.61 14.39
N GLU A 235 -5.74 11.35 14.80
CA GLU A 235 -4.61 10.47 15.11
C GLU A 235 -4.89 9.04 14.69
N VAL A 236 -3.86 8.37 14.15
CA VAL A 236 -3.90 6.98 13.74
C VAL A 236 -2.68 6.22 14.26
N ARG A 237 -2.74 4.90 14.23
CA ARG A 237 -1.58 4.05 14.54
C ARG A 237 -1.29 3.17 13.34
N GLU A 238 -0.10 3.31 12.76
CA GLU A 238 0.28 2.61 11.53
C GLU A 238 1.55 1.78 11.70
N ARG A 239 1.73 0.76 10.85
CA ARG A 239 2.85 -0.19 10.95
C ARG A 239 4.06 0.29 10.17
N HIS A 240 5.20 0.34 10.83
CA HIS A 240 6.48 0.76 10.26
C HIS A 240 7.44 -0.42 10.11
N ARG A 241 8.31 -0.31 9.09
CA ARG A 241 9.47 -1.19 8.89
C ARG A 241 10.51 -0.44 8.07
N HIS A 242 11.21 0.50 8.69
CA HIS A 242 12.25 1.30 8.02
C HIS A 242 13.30 1.78 9.02
N ARG A 243 14.42 2.28 8.52
CA ARG A 243 15.52 2.83 9.30
C ARG A 243 15.75 4.30 9.00
N TYR A 244 15.65 4.68 7.73
CA TYR A 244 15.87 6.05 7.28
C TYR A 244 14.60 6.88 7.42
N GLU A 245 14.79 8.16 7.74
CA GLU A 245 13.72 9.11 8.06
C GLU A 245 13.90 10.40 7.25
N PHE A 246 12.83 11.15 7.11
CA PHE A 246 12.84 12.51 6.58
C PHE A 246 13.78 13.40 7.41
N ASN A 247 14.69 14.13 6.75
CA ASN A 247 15.61 15.01 7.43
C ASN A 247 14.99 16.35 7.77
N ASN A 248 14.79 16.60 9.07
CA ASN A 248 14.16 17.80 9.58
C ASN A 248 14.88 19.12 9.21
N ALA A 249 16.17 19.08 8.88
CA ALA A 249 16.91 20.27 8.42
C ALA A 249 16.32 20.87 7.13
N TYR A 250 15.57 20.07 6.35
CA TYR A 250 14.97 20.51 5.09
C TYR A 250 13.48 20.86 5.21
N ARG A 251 12.85 20.75 6.40
CA ARG A 251 11.41 20.99 6.59
C ARG A 251 10.97 22.34 6.03
N GLU A 252 11.57 23.42 6.52
CA GLU A 252 11.20 24.78 6.13
C GLU A 252 11.34 25.00 4.63
N GLN A 253 12.46 24.54 4.07
CA GLN A 253 12.74 24.72 2.64
C GLN A 253 11.73 23.97 1.76
N LEU A 254 11.40 22.73 2.08
CA LEU A 254 10.47 21.93 1.31
C LEU A 254 9.01 22.38 1.49
N THR A 255 8.61 22.75 2.71
CA THR A 255 7.25 23.25 2.96
C THR A 255 7.02 24.62 2.32
N ALA A 256 8.01 25.50 2.31
CA ALA A 256 7.96 26.78 1.60
C ALA A 256 7.72 26.61 0.08
N LYS A 257 8.03 25.45 -0.48
CA LYS A 257 7.81 25.10 -1.90
C LYS A 257 6.49 24.32 -2.14
N GLY A 258 5.70 24.09 -1.09
CA GLY A 258 4.37 23.46 -1.20
C GLY A 258 4.30 21.97 -0.83
N LEU A 259 5.36 21.40 -0.25
CA LEU A 259 5.27 20.08 0.37
C LEU A 259 4.50 20.18 1.69
N ILE A 260 3.45 19.41 1.85
CA ILE A 260 2.65 19.35 3.07
C ILE A 260 3.12 18.17 3.92
N LEU A 261 3.49 18.42 5.17
CA LEU A 261 3.81 17.38 6.14
C LEU A 261 2.53 17.06 6.93
N SER A 262 1.69 16.23 6.33
CA SER A 262 0.32 15.97 6.80
C SER A 262 0.20 14.95 7.91
N GLY A 263 1.25 14.15 8.15
CA GLY A 263 1.34 13.23 9.28
C GLY A 263 2.66 13.38 10.00
N LEU A 264 2.58 13.50 11.34
CA LEU A 264 3.75 13.64 12.20
C LEU A 264 3.67 12.64 13.37
N SER A 265 4.83 12.23 13.91
CA SER A 265 4.87 11.55 15.20
C SER A 265 4.24 12.44 16.30
N PRO A 266 3.73 11.87 17.42
CA PRO A 266 3.06 12.65 18.48
C PRO A 266 3.89 13.81 19.07
N ASP A 267 5.22 13.65 19.07
CA ASP A 267 6.19 14.68 19.50
C ASP A 267 6.56 15.66 18.36
N GLY A 268 6.00 15.47 17.16
CA GLY A 268 6.26 16.29 15.98
C GLY A 268 7.63 16.12 15.33
N ARG A 269 8.47 15.19 15.83
CA ARG A 269 9.85 15.02 15.37
C ARG A 269 9.97 14.29 14.04
N LEU A 270 9.10 13.30 13.79
CA LEU A 270 9.18 12.45 12.60
C LEU A 270 8.08 12.79 11.61
N VAL A 271 8.41 12.82 10.33
CA VAL A 271 7.45 13.03 9.24
C VAL A 271 6.97 11.65 8.75
N GLU A 272 5.68 11.43 8.89
CA GLU A 272 5.05 10.13 8.60
C GLU A 272 4.26 10.13 7.30
N ILE A 273 3.75 11.31 6.87
CA ILE A 273 2.98 11.49 5.64
C ILE A 273 3.37 12.80 4.98
N VAL A 274 3.55 12.77 3.66
CA VAL A 274 3.70 13.97 2.83
C VAL A 274 2.64 14.01 1.73
N GLU A 275 2.22 15.23 1.37
CA GLU A 275 1.22 15.52 0.34
C GLU A 275 1.62 16.71 -0.51
N LEU A 276 0.98 16.87 -1.68
CA LEU A 276 1.08 18.06 -2.52
C LEU A 276 -0.26 18.81 -2.55
N GLN A 277 -0.20 20.10 -2.28
CA GLN A 277 -1.39 20.96 -2.15
C GLN A 277 -2.22 21.07 -3.45
N ASN A 278 -1.54 21.22 -4.58
CA ASN A 278 -2.18 21.50 -5.88
C ASN A 278 -2.22 20.27 -6.77
N HIS A 279 -2.37 19.08 -6.18
CA HIS A 279 -2.47 17.84 -6.92
C HIS A 279 -3.82 17.15 -6.59
N PRO A 280 -4.53 16.57 -7.58
CA PRO A 280 -5.83 15.96 -7.34
C PRO A 280 -5.79 14.85 -6.28
N TRP A 281 -4.71 14.08 -6.22
CA TRP A 281 -4.45 13.11 -5.17
C TRP A 281 -2.97 12.70 -5.18
N PHE A 282 -2.16 13.27 -4.29
CA PHE A 282 -0.75 12.91 -4.12
C PHE A 282 -0.47 12.75 -2.63
N LEU A 283 -0.22 11.53 -2.22
CA LEU A 283 0.03 11.21 -0.81
C LEU A 283 1.11 10.11 -0.72
N ALA A 284 2.04 10.30 0.21
CA ALA A 284 3.02 9.26 0.49
C ALA A 284 3.25 9.09 2.00
N THR A 285 3.41 7.83 2.44
CA THR A 285 3.53 7.46 3.85
C THR A 285 4.85 6.77 4.13
N GLN A 286 5.43 7.00 5.31
CA GLN A 286 6.61 6.28 5.79
C GLN A 286 6.25 4.88 6.30
N PHE A 287 5.02 4.67 6.67
CA PHE A 287 4.47 3.40 7.15
C PHE A 287 3.86 2.55 6.03
N HIS A 288 3.38 1.37 6.40
CA HIS A 288 2.85 0.34 5.52
C HIS A 288 1.34 0.10 5.77
N PRO A 289 0.45 0.91 5.15
CA PRO A 289 -1.00 0.79 5.34
C PRO A 289 -1.57 -0.52 4.77
N GLU A 290 -0.88 -1.16 3.82
CA GLU A 290 -1.28 -2.43 3.22
C GLU A 290 -1.44 -3.55 4.24
N TYR A 291 -0.69 -3.52 5.35
CA TYR A 291 -0.80 -4.54 6.39
C TYR A 291 -2.02 -4.40 7.31
N LYS A 292 -2.79 -3.32 7.17
CA LYS A 292 -4.01 -3.08 7.93
C LYS A 292 -5.28 -3.15 7.09
N SER A 293 -5.14 -3.19 5.78
CA SER A 293 -6.27 -3.29 4.87
C SER A 293 -6.97 -4.64 4.99
N ARG A 294 -8.30 -4.63 4.97
CA ARG A 294 -9.15 -5.83 5.05
C ARG A 294 -10.30 -5.71 4.05
N PRO A 295 -10.86 -6.81 3.56
CA PRO A 295 -11.93 -6.76 2.56
C PRO A 295 -13.20 -6.05 3.03
N HIS A 296 -13.58 -6.19 4.33
CA HIS A 296 -14.72 -5.46 4.93
C HIS A 296 -14.38 -4.07 5.47
N HIS A 297 -13.09 -3.78 5.62
CA HIS A 297 -12.59 -2.51 6.11
C HIS A 297 -11.34 -2.12 5.30
N PRO A 298 -11.54 -1.74 4.03
CA PRO A 298 -10.45 -1.26 3.19
C PRO A 298 -9.71 -0.14 3.89
N HIS A 299 -8.39 -0.14 3.80
CA HIS A 299 -7.63 0.94 4.40
C HIS A 299 -7.96 2.26 3.69
N PRO A 300 -8.23 3.36 4.43
CA PRO A 300 -8.73 4.62 3.85
C PRO A 300 -7.85 5.19 2.72
N LEU A 301 -6.53 5.03 2.84
CA LEU A 301 -5.61 5.52 1.81
C LEU A 301 -5.71 4.71 0.50
N PHE A 302 -5.96 3.41 0.57
CA PHE A 302 -6.17 2.60 -0.64
C PHE A 302 -7.53 2.88 -1.27
N SER A 303 -8.59 2.99 -0.46
CA SER A 303 -9.91 3.39 -0.95
C SER A 303 -9.86 4.77 -1.60
N GLY A 304 -9.26 5.76 -0.92
CA GLY A 304 -9.10 7.13 -1.45
C GLY A 304 -8.30 7.19 -2.75
N PHE A 305 -7.21 6.42 -2.84
CA PHE A 305 -6.36 6.33 -4.03
C PHE A 305 -7.09 5.72 -5.23
N VAL A 306 -7.77 4.57 -5.02
CA VAL A 306 -8.57 3.93 -6.10
C VAL A 306 -9.72 4.83 -6.53
N GLY A 307 -10.40 5.51 -5.58
CA GLY A 307 -11.43 6.48 -5.90
C GLY A 307 -10.91 7.67 -6.71
N ALA A 308 -9.69 8.14 -6.43
CA ALA A 308 -9.06 9.20 -7.23
C ALA A 308 -8.69 8.72 -8.65
N ALA A 309 -8.15 7.50 -8.77
CA ALA A 309 -7.87 6.89 -10.08
C ALA A 309 -9.14 6.73 -10.91
N LEU A 310 -10.25 6.32 -10.29
CA LEU A 310 -11.55 6.20 -10.95
C LEU A 310 -12.07 7.57 -11.43
N ARG A 311 -12.01 8.61 -10.59
CA ARG A 311 -12.39 9.97 -11.01
C ARG A 311 -11.58 10.45 -12.21
N ARG A 312 -10.25 10.29 -12.17
CA ARG A 312 -9.39 10.62 -13.31
C ARG A 312 -9.84 9.91 -14.58
N LYS A 313 -10.08 8.61 -14.51
CA LYS A 313 -10.54 7.81 -15.67
C LYS A 313 -11.85 8.30 -16.24
N CYS A 314 -12.78 8.70 -15.37
CA CYS A 314 -14.10 9.21 -15.78
C CYS A 314 -14.09 10.70 -16.20
N GLY A 315 -12.94 11.39 -16.12
CA GLY A 315 -12.83 12.80 -16.53
C GLY A 315 -13.41 13.79 -15.51
N HIS A 316 -13.41 13.41 -14.21
CA HIS A 316 -13.94 14.23 -13.10
C HIS A 316 -12.82 14.76 -12.20
#